data_ff39404ab5d93d3f13fe5eb4d6751c5c
#
_entry.id   ff39404ab5d93d3f13fe5eb4d6751c5c
#
_cell.length_a   1.000
_cell.length_b   1.000
_cell.length_c   1.000
_cell.angle_alpha   90.00
_cell.angle_beta   90.00
_cell.angle_gamma   90.00
#
_symmetry.space_group_name_H-M   'P 1'
#
loop_
_entity.id
_entity.type
_entity.pdbx_description
1 polymer ?
#
loop_
_entity_poly.entity_id
_entity_poly.type
_entity_poly.pdbx_seq_one_letter_code
_entity_poly.pdbx_strand_id
1 'polypeptide(L)'
;MAEQGFDNNGKSVYPARYIEDWTCRDGRLVILRPICQGDKLLEKEFIEHLSVESSRFRFFDRIAEATPEMLTQFCNIDYVHEMAIIAEYNSGDEKRNVGVGRLIIEPDTGAGELAIVVADDFQANGLGTKLLNILIDISRERELKSIYGIVMQDNWKMIRLAKKLGFTTETSLDREVKVIRGLWLSD
;
A
#
# COMPACT_ATOMS: atom_id res chain seq x y z
N MET A 1 22.05 -13.51 -4.90
CA MET A 1 20.74 -13.93 -4.36
C MET A 1 20.70 -13.47 -2.90
N ALA A 2 20.00 -12.40 -2.60
CA ALA A 2 19.85 -11.93 -1.22
C ALA A 2 18.83 -12.85 -0.54
N GLU A 3 19.23 -13.52 0.54
CA GLU A 3 18.33 -14.28 1.40
C GLU A 3 17.25 -13.34 1.93
N GLN A 4 16.07 -13.44 1.35
CA GLN A 4 14.96 -12.56 1.64
C GLN A 4 14.13 -13.15 2.78
N GLY A 5 14.07 -12.45 3.89
CA GLY A 5 12.90 -12.40 4.74
C GLY A 5 12.87 -13.27 5.99
N PHE A 6 13.77 -14.23 6.22
CA PHE A 6 13.76 -15.05 7.43
C PHE A 6 15.11 -15.01 8.13
N ASP A 7 15.11 -14.98 9.47
CA ASP A 7 16.31 -15.19 10.28
C ASP A 7 16.66 -16.68 10.37
N ASN A 8 17.78 -16.99 11.02
CA ASN A 8 18.23 -18.38 11.21
C ASN A 8 17.25 -19.29 11.98
N ASN A 9 16.18 -18.71 12.55
CA ASN A 9 15.12 -19.39 13.28
C ASN A 9 13.81 -19.46 12.47
N GLY A 10 13.82 -19.08 11.18
CA GLY A 10 12.63 -19.07 10.34
C GLY A 10 11.66 -17.95 10.66
N LYS A 11 12.08 -16.90 11.39
CA LYS A 11 11.27 -15.74 11.69
C LYS A 11 11.49 -14.65 10.64
N SER A 12 10.41 -14.05 10.20
CA SER A 12 10.42 -12.94 9.27
C SER A 12 11.23 -11.74 9.80
N VAL A 13 12.16 -11.25 8.98
CA VAL A 13 13.02 -10.10 9.31
C VAL A 13 12.39 -8.82 8.83
N TYR A 14 12.29 -7.83 9.72
CA TYR A 14 11.77 -6.50 9.38
C TYR A 14 12.66 -5.83 8.32
N PRO A 15 12.14 -5.46 7.14
CA PRO A 15 12.94 -4.99 6.02
C PRO A 15 13.24 -3.48 6.13
N ALA A 16 14.07 -3.10 7.10
CA ALA A 16 14.43 -1.72 7.41
C ALA A 16 15.04 -0.94 6.22
N ARG A 17 15.52 -1.64 5.17
CA ARG A 17 16.06 -0.99 3.95
C ARG A 17 15.04 -0.15 3.19
N TYR A 18 13.75 -0.32 3.45
CA TYR A 18 12.66 0.47 2.85
C TYR A 18 12.26 1.68 3.71
N ILE A 19 13.01 2.00 4.76
CA ILE A 19 12.78 3.20 5.56
C ILE A 19 13.40 4.38 4.83
N GLU A 20 12.58 5.41 4.52
CA GLU A 20 13.05 6.64 3.90
C GLU A 20 12.23 7.84 4.35
N ASP A 21 12.89 8.99 4.44
CA ASP A 21 12.22 10.28 4.62
C ASP A 21 11.73 10.80 3.27
N TRP A 22 10.51 11.30 3.24
CA TRP A 22 9.94 11.87 2.03
C TRP A 22 9.13 13.13 2.31
N THR A 23 9.31 14.16 1.48
CA THR A 23 8.61 15.43 1.63
C THR A 23 7.45 15.49 0.64
N CYS A 24 6.24 15.70 1.17
CA CYS A 24 5.04 15.97 0.39
C CYS A 24 5.18 17.28 -0.41
N ARG A 25 4.36 17.47 -1.44
CA ARG A 25 4.40 18.71 -2.25
C ARG A 25 4.08 19.96 -1.45
N ASP A 26 3.33 19.85 -0.38
CA ASP A 26 2.98 20.94 0.54
C ASP A 26 4.04 21.20 1.62
N GLY A 27 5.18 20.49 1.58
CA GLY A 27 6.30 20.64 2.48
C GLY A 27 6.24 19.76 3.73
N ARG A 28 5.16 19.01 3.99
CA ARG A 28 5.08 18.08 5.12
C ARG A 28 6.03 16.91 4.92
N LEU A 29 6.85 16.63 5.93
CA LEU A 29 7.77 15.49 5.95
C LEU A 29 7.06 14.27 6.52
N VAL A 30 7.19 13.12 5.86
CA VAL A 30 6.72 11.82 6.33
C VAL A 30 7.86 10.81 6.31
N ILE A 31 7.81 9.83 7.19
CA ILE A 31 8.70 8.67 7.20
C ILE A 31 7.94 7.52 6.53
N LEU A 32 8.45 7.05 5.39
CA LEU A 32 7.94 5.86 4.73
C LEU A 32 8.66 4.65 5.32
N ARG A 33 7.94 3.65 5.78
CA ARG A 33 8.52 2.46 6.40
C ARG A 33 7.60 1.25 6.30
N PRO A 34 8.14 0.03 6.34
CA PRO A 34 7.30 -1.16 6.48
C PRO A 34 6.45 -1.08 7.74
N ILE A 35 5.20 -1.57 7.63
CA ILE A 35 4.32 -1.74 8.80
C ILE A 35 4.87 -2.84 9.70
N CYS A 36 4.64 -2.74 11.00
CA CYS A 36 5.01 -3.79 11.94
C CYS A 36 3.90 -4.05 12.96
N GLN A 37 4.02 -5.12 13.72
CA GLN A 37 3.02 -5.54 14.71
C GLN A 37 2.71 -4.45 15.75
N GLY A 38 3.68 -3.56 16.04
CA GLY A 38 3.51 -2.43 16.96
C GLY A 38 2.60 -1.32 16.44
N ASP A 39 2.25 -1.32 15.15
CA ASP A 39 1.50 -0.23 14.51
C ASP A 39 -0.03 -0.36 14.62
N LYS A 40 -0.54 -1.35 15.35
CA LYS A 40 -2.00 -1.62 15.43
C LYS A 40 -2.81 -0.39 15.84
N LEU A 41 -2.32 0.41 16.79
CA LEU A 41 -3.03 1.63 17.22
C LEU A 41 -3.00 2.69 16.11
N LEU A 42 -1.84 2.91 15.47
CA LEU A 42 -1.71 3.85 14.36
C LEU A 42 -2.59 3.46 13.16
N GLU A 43 -2.66 2.16 12.85
CA GLU A 43 -3.49 1.64 11.77
C GLU A 43 -4.98 1.75 12.10
N LYS A 44 -5.37 1.48 13.36
CA LYS A 44 -6.74 1.67 13.84
C LYS A 44 -7.19 3.11 13.67
N GLU A 45 -6.44 4.05 14.22
CA GLU A 45 -6.74 5.48 14.13
C GLU A 45 -6.79 5.95 12.68
N PHE A 46 -5.88 5.49 11.83
CA PHE A 46 -5.86 5.82 10.42
C PHE A 46 -7.13 5.36 9.71
N ILE A 47 -7.54 4.09 9.87
CA ILE A 47 -8.73 3.53 9.23
C ILE A 47 -10.00 4.26 9.68
N GLU A 48 -10.13 4.52 10.98
CA GLU A 48 -11.31 5.15 11.57
C GLU A 48 -11.46 6.64 11.23
N HIS A 49 -10.35 7.31 10.87
CA HIS A 49 -10.35 8.71 10.43
C HIS A 49 -10.51 8.90 8.91
N LEU A 50 -10.53 7.83 8.13
CA LEU A 50 -10.81 7.93 6.69
C LEU A 50 -12.24 8.43 6.46
N SER A 51 -12.42 9.31 5.47
CA SER A 51 -13.76 9.65 5.01
C SER A 51 -14.52 8.42 4.54
N VAL A 52 -15.85 8.51 4.51
CA VAL A 52 -16.71 7.43 3.97
C VAL A 52 -16.29 7.06 2.55
N GLU A 53 -15.90 8.05 1.73
CA GLU A 53 -15.46 7.83 0.36
C GLU A 53 -14.12 7.09 0.31
N SER A 54 -13.11 7.52 1.08
CA SER A 54 -11.79 6.90 1.12
C SER A 54 -11.85 5.48 1.69
N SER A 55 -12.64 5.26 2.74
CA SER A 55 -12.90 3.93 3.30
C SER A 55 -13.54 3.00 2.26
N ARG A 56 -14.62 3.46 1.58
CA ARG A 56 -15.29 2.69 0.54
C ARG A 56 -14.35 2.35 -0.62
N PHE A 57 -13.55 3.30 -1.07
CA PHE A 57 -12.62 3.05 -2.18
C PHE A 57 -11.51 2.07 -1.82
N ARG A 58 -11.13 1.98 -0.53
CA ARG A 58 -10.06 1.07 -0.09
C ARG A 58 -10.57 -0.32 0.25
N PHE A 59 -11.72 -0.42 0.90
CA PHE A 59 -12.24 -1.66 1.47
C PHE A 59 -13.49 -2.19 0.75
N PHE A 60 -13.94 -1.49 -0.30
CA PHE A 60 -15.20 -1.74 -1.02
C PHE A 60 -16.44 -1.59 -0.13
N ASP A 61 -16.25 -1.16 1.10
CA ASP A 61 -17.28 -0.90 2.09
C ASP A 61 -16.82 0.20 3.05
N ARG A 62 -17.75 0.70 3.86
CA ARG A 62 -17.42 1.61 4.96
C ARG A 62 -16.98 0.81 6.18
N ILE A 63 -15.74 1.00 6.61
CA ILE A 63 -15.28 0.52 7.91
C ILE A 63 -15.48 1.65 8.92
N ALA A 64 -16.45 1.47 9.83
CA ALA A 64 -16.71 2.43 10.91
C ALA A 64 -15.79 2.20 12.11
N GLU A 65 -15.41 0.94 12.35
CA GLU A 65 -14.53 0.52 13.42
C GLU A 65 -13.62 -0.61 12.95
N ALA A 66 -12.31 -0.44 13.14
CA ALA A 66 -11.34 -1.47 12.80
C ALA A 66 -11.25 -2.52 13.90
N THR A 67 -11.63 -3.77 13.60
CA THR A 67 -11.64 -4.84 14.59
C THR A 67 -10.23 -5.31 14.98
N PRO A 68 -10.02 -5.89 16.17
CA PRO A 68 -8.72 -6.44 16.58
C PRO A 68 -8.17 -7.49 15.60
N GLU A 69 -9.05 -8.29 14.99
CA GLU A 69 -8.71 -9.30 13.99
C GLU A 69 -8.17 -8.66 12.72
N MET A 70 -8.85 -7.64 12.19
CA MET A 70 -8.39 -6.86 11.04
C MET A 70 -7.02 -6.23 11.30
N LEU A 71 -6.85 -5.59 12.46
CA LEU A 71 -5.59 -4.96 12.83
C LEU A 71 -4.45 -5.98 12.97
N THR A 72 -4.77 -7.17 13.48
CA THR A 72 -3.81 -8.26 13.54
C THR A 72 -3.40 -8.73 12.14
N GLN A 73 -4.36 -8.90 11.24
CA GLN A 73 -4.09 -9.26 9.84
C GLN A 73 -3.27 -8.19 9.13
N PHE A 74 -3.61 -6.90 9.32
CA PHE A 74 -2.94 -5.81 8.62
C PHE A 74 -1.52 -5.52 9.11
N CYS A 75 -1.23 -5.76 10.40
CA CYS A 75 0.05 -5.42 11.01
C CYS A 75 0.99 -6.61 11.22
N ASN A 76 0.49 -7.86 11.18
CA ASN A 76 1.30 -9.05 11.43
C ASN A 76 1.61 -9.80 10.11
N ILE A 77 2.35 -9.14 9.24
CA ILE A 77 2.72 -9.64 7.92
C ILE A 77 4.10 -10.31 7.92
N ASP A 78 4.36 -11.17 6.95
CA ASP A 78 5.59 -11.96 6.85
C ASP A 78 6.71 -11.29 6.06
N TYR A 79 6.44 -10.14 5.44
CA TYR A 79 7.34 -9.42 4.53
C TYR A 79 7.88 -10.24 3.34
N VAL A 80 7.39 -11.44 3.13
CA VAL A 80 7.76 -12.33 2.01
C VAL A 80 6.62 -12.41 1.00
N HIS A 81 5.45 -12.88 1.43
CA HIS A 81 4.25 -12.96 0.59
C HIS A 81 3.42 -11.69 0.66
N GLU A 82 3.67 -10.87 1.65
CA GLU A 82 2.99 -9.60 1.84
C GLU A 82 3.99 -8.51 2.22
N MET A 83 3.80 -7.31 1.66
CA MET A 83 4.53 -6.10 2.03
C MET A 83 3.55 -4.95 2.21
N ALA A 84 3.68 -4.21 3.29
CA ALA A 84 2.94 -2.98 3.48
C ALA A 84 3.88 -1.85 3.92
N ILE A 85 3.78 -0.72 3.24
CA ILE A 85 4.53 0.51 3.56
C ILE A 85 3.54 1.52 4.10
N ILE A 86 3.78 2.02 5.30
CA ILE A 86 3.03 3.13 5.87
C ILE A 86 3.78 4.45 5.70
N ALA A 87 3.02 5.53 5.67
CA ALA A 87 3.55 6.89 5.74
C ALA A 87 3.26 7.45 7.13
N GLU A 88 4.28 7.53 7.95
CA GLU A 88 4.21 8.07 9.30
C GLU A 88 4.47 9.58 9.26
N TYR A 89 3.52 10.36 9.75
CA TYR A 89 3.66 11.80 9.92
C TYR A 89 3.81 12.13 11.41
N ASN A 90 4.83 12.91 11.73
CA ASN A 90 5.09 13.38 13.08
C ASN A 90 4.95 14.91 13.13
N SER A 91 4.08 15.42 13.99
CA SER A 91 3.88 16.85 14.23
C SER A 91 3.89 17.13 15.72
N GLY A 92 5.04 17.59 16.25
CA GLY A 92 5.23 17.73 17.68
C GLY A 92 5.15 16.38 18.39
N ASP A 93 4.20 16.25 19.32
CA ASP A 93 3.96 15.00 20.06
C ASP A 93 2.96 14.05 19.35
N GLU A 94 2.38 14.49 18.25
CA GLU A 94 1.40 13.70 17.49
C GLU A 94 2.10 12.83 16.44
N LYS A 95 1.85 11.53 16.52
CA LYS A 95 2.29 10.54 15.55
C LYS A 95 1.08 9.94 14.85
N ARG A 96 1.00 10.06 13.51
CA ARG A 96 -0.11 9.57 12.70
C ARG A 96 0.36 8.71 11.55
N ASN A 97 -0.37 7.64 11.24
CA ASN A 97 -0.31 7.04 9.90
C ASN A 97 -1.18 7.88 8.96
N VAL A 98 -0.63 8.28 7.82
CA VAL A 98 -1.31 9.13 6.83
C VAL A 98 -1.40 8.48 5.44
N GLY A 99 -0.92 7.25 5.31
CA GLY A 99 -1.04 6.50 4.06
C GLY A 99 -0.49 5.09 4.19
N VAL A 100 -1.11 4.16 3.47
CA VAL A 100 -0.70 2.75 3.40
C VAL A 100 -0.67 2.32 1.95
N GLY A 101 0.43 1.70 1.54
CA GLY A 101 0.54 0.94 0.31
C GLY A 101 0.82 -0.53 0.65
N ARG A 102 0.04 -1.45 0.07
CA ARG A 102 0.13 -2.89 0.34
C ARG A 102 0.30 -3.67 -0.97
N LEU A 103 1.17 -4.66 -0.93
CA LEU A 103 1.40 -5.64 -1.99
C LEU A 103 1.17 -7.03 -1.40
N ILE A 104 0.29 -7.81 -2.01
CA ILE A 104 0.08 -9.23 -1.71
C ILE A 104 0.54 -10.04 -2.91
N ILE A 105 1.45 -10.98 -2.71
CA ILE A 105 2.03 -11.80 -3.77
C ILE A 105 1.24 -13.09 -3.90
N GLU A 106 0.88 -13.42 -5.12
CA GLU A 106 0.25 -14.68 -5.49
C GLU A 106 1.35 -15.67 -5.96
N PRO A 107 1.76 -16.64 -5.13
CA PRO A 107 2.88 -17.53 -5.47
C PRO A 107 2.67 -18.33 -6.76
N ASP A 108 1.43 -18.75 -7.02
CA ASP A 108 1.10 -19.64 -8.15
C ASP A 108 1.15 -18.91 -9.51
N THR A 109 0.81 -17.62 -9.54
CA THR A 109 0.73 -16.85 -10.78
C THR A 109 1.98 -16.01 -11.03
N GLY A 110 2.70 -15.66 -9.98
CA GLY A 110 3.77 -14.67 -9.99
C GLY A 110 3.24 -13.25 -10.18
N ALA A 111 1.98 -13.02 -9.86
CA ALA A 111 1.36 -11.69 -9.84
C ALA A 111 1.38 -11.11 -8.42
N GLY A 112 1.20 -9.79 -8.32
CA GLY A 112 1.03 -9.10 -7.05
C GLY A 112 -0.20 -8.21 -7.07
N GLU A 113 -1.05 -8.33 -6.05
CA GLU A 113 -2.17 -7.42 -5.84
C GLU A 113 -1.72 -6.19 -5.06
N LEU A 114 -2.07 -5.01 -5.57
CA LEU A 114 -1.76 -3.72 -4.97
C LEU A 114 -3.01 -3.07 -4.40
N ALA A 115 -2.86 -2.48 -3.22
CA ALA A 115 -3.86 -1.60 -2.64
C ALA A 115 -3.19 -0.40 -2.00
N ILE A 116 -3.72 0.80 -2.22
CA ILE A 116 -3.25 2.03 -1.55
C ILE A 116 -4.40 2.84 -1.00
N VAL A 117 -4.14 3.54 0.06
CA VAL A 117 -5.01 4.58 0.61
C VAL A 117 -4.16 5.68 1.24
N VAL A 118 -4.63 6.91 1.15
CA VAL A 118 -3.98 8.10 1.72
C VAL A 118 -5.03 8.88 2.49
N ALA A 119 -4.69 9.34 3.70
CA ALA A 119 -5.54 10.20 4.51
C ALA A 119 -6.03 11.40 3.71
N ASP A 120 -7.30 11.77 3.89
CA ASP A 120 -7.96 12.76 3.04
C ASP A 120 -7.23 14.11 3.01
N ASP A 121 -6.67 14.54 4.15
CA ASP A 121 -5.88 15.76 4.29
C ASP A 121 -4.45 15.66 3.70
N PHE A 122 -4.00 14.47 3.32
CA PHE A 122 -2.72 14.21 2.64
C PHE A 122 -2.87 13.86 1.16
N GLN A 123 -4.10 13.75 0.64
CA GLN A 123 -4.34 13.50 -0.79
C GLN A 123 -3.85 14.66 -1.66
N ALA A 124 -3.66 14.38 -2.96
CA ALA A 124 -3.16 15.31 -3.98
C ALA A 124 -1.73 15.88 -3.74
N ASN A 125 -1.05 15.48 -2.67
CA ASN A 125 0.32 15.91 -2.30
C ASN A 125 1.43 15.00 -2.82
N GLY A 126 1.11 14.04 -3.68
CA GLY A 126 2.08 13.12 -4.30
C GLY A 126 2.30 11.82 -3.53
N LEU A 127 1.82 11.70 -2.28
CA LEU A 127 2.04 10.54 -1.41
C LEU A 127 1.54 9.23 -2.04
N GLY A 128 0.35 9.22 -2.63
CA GLY A 128 -0.17 8.02 -3.32
C GLY A 128 0.71 7.58 -4.51
N THR A 129 1.29 8.54 -5.25
CA THR A 129 2.25 8.23 -6.33
C THR A 129 3.53 7.63 -5.76
N LYS A 130 4.03 8.17 -4.65
CA LYS A 130 5.25 7.70 -4.00
C LYS A 130 5.07 6.27 -3.46
N LEU A 131 3.98 6.01 -2.73
CA LEU A 131 3.66 4.68 -2.22
C LEU A 131 3.55 3.65 -3.36
N LEU A 132 2.85 4.00 -4.44
CA LEU A 132 2.69 3.09 -5.57
C LEU A 132 4.02 2.81 -6.28
N ASN A 133 4.91 3.80 -6.44
CA ASN A 133 6.25 3.59 -6.99
C ASN A 133 7.09 2.64 -6.12
N ILE A 134 7.07 2.81 -4.79
CA ILE A 134 7.78 1.90 -3.88
C ILE A 134 7.28 0.45 -4.06
N LEU A 135 5.97 0.25 -4.15
CA LEU A 135 5.41 -1.09 -4.36
C LEU A 135 5.78 -1.67 -5.73
N ILE A 136 5.83 -0.84 -6.77
CA ILE A 136 6.31 -1.24 -8.10
C ILE A 136 7.78 -1.69 -8.04
N ASP A 137 8.64 -0.94 -7.35
CA ASP A 137 10.06 -1.26 -7.22
C ASP A 137 10.26 -2.55 -6.40
N ILE A 138 9.52 -2.71 -5.28
CA ILE A 138 9.51 -3.96 -4.50
C ILE A 138 9.05 -5.15 -5.37
N SER A 139 8.03 -4.95 -6.21
CA SER A 139 7.52 -5.99 -7.11
C SER A 139 8.56 -6.40 -8.14
N ARG A 140 9.35 -5.45 -8.66
CA ARG A 140 10.47 -5.73 -9.57
C ARG A 140 11.61 -6.46 -8.86
N GLU A 141 12.01 -6.02 -7.67
CA GLU A 141 13.02 -6.70 -6.84
C GLU A 141 12.66 -8.15 -6.56
N ARG A 142 11.36 -8.46 -6.49
CA ARG A 142 10.81 -9.79 -6.26
C ARG A 142 10.52 -10.57 -7.54
N GLU A 143 10.91 -10.01 -8.68
CA GLU A 143 10.76 -10.65 -9.98
C GLU A 143 9.31 -11.05 -10.32
N LEU A 144 8.32 -10.26 -9.85
CA LEU A 144 6.92 -10.51 -10.19
C LEU A 144 6.68 -10.26 -11.68
N LYS A 145 5.86 -11.08 -12.32
CA LYS A 145 5.52 -10.96 -13.75
C LYS A 145 4.61 -9.78 -14.03
N SER A 146 3.70 -9.52 -13.12
CA SER A 146 2.71 -8.43 -13.22
C SER A 146 2.25 -7.98 -11.86
N ILE A 147 1.68 -6.79 -11.82
CA ILE A 147 0.98 -6.26 -10.67
C ILE A 147 -0.39 -5.75 -11.10
N TYR A 148 -1.35 -5.87 -10.22
CA TYR A 148 -2.71 -5.40 -10.49
C TYR A 148 -3.35 -4.83 -9.22
N GLY A 149 -4.44 -4.09 -9.40
CA GLY A 149 -5.30 -3.64 -8.33
C GLY A 149 -6.74 -3.63 -8.79
N ILE A 150 -7.66 -3.83 -7.85
CA ILE A 150 -9.09 -3.67 -8.09
C ILE A 150 -9.51 -2.29 -7.62
N VAL A 151 -10.19 -1.55 -8.47
CA VAL A 151 -10.57 -0.15 -8.25
C VAL A 151 -12.04 0.03 -8.59
N MET A 152 -12.81 0.70 -7.75
CA MET A 152 -14.19 1.03 -8.09
C MET A 152 -14.23 1.96 -9.31
N GLN A 153 -15.21 1.80 -10.20
CA GLN A 153 -15.31 2.57 -11.46
C GLN A 153 -15.41 4.09 -11.23
N ASP A 154 -16.01 4.51 -10.13
CA ASP A 154 -16.16 5.91 -9.75
C ASP A 154 -14.93 6.49 -9.03
N ASN A 155 -13.92 5.68 -8.71
CA ASN A 155 -12.63 6.15 -8.21
C ASN A 155 -11.72 6.61 -9.37
N TRP A 156 -12.17 7.62 -10.10
CA TRP A 156 -11.45 8.17 -11.25
C TRP A 156 -10.05 8.71 -10.88
N LYS A 157 -9.85 9.18 -9.65
CA LYS A 157 -8.55 9.66 -9.15
C LYS A 157 -7.52 8.53 -9.15
N MET A 158 -7.90 7.37 -8.62
CA MET A 158 -7.02 6.20 -8.59
C MET A 158 -6.79 5.62 -9.99
N ILE A 159 -7.83 5.52 -10.82
CA ILE A 159 -7.70 5.06 -12.21
C ILE A 159 -6.76 5.98 -13.00
N ARG A 160 -6.88 7.29 -12.85
CA ARG A 160 -5.98 8.26 -13.50
C ARG A 160 -4.53 8.13 -13.02
N LEU A 161 -4.32 7.92 -11.71
CA LEU A 161 -2.99 7.69 -11.14
C LEU A 161 -2.37 6.41 -11.71
N ALA A 162 -3.10 5.31 -11.72
CA ALA A 162 -2.65 4.04 -12.27
C ALA A 162 -2.25 4.18 -13.76
N LYS A 163 -3.09 4.81 -14.58
CA LYS A 163 -2.77 5.07 -16.00
C LYS A 163 -1.50 5.90 -16.16
N LYS A 164 -1.30 6.93 -15.34
CA LYS A 164 -0.08 7.75 -15.36
C LYS A 164 1.18 6.93 -15.06
N LEU A 165 1.06 5.87 -14.27
CA LEU A 165 2.14 4.97 -13.90
C LEU A 165 2.23 3.72 -14.82
N GLY A 166 1.59 3.77 -15.99
CA GLY A 166 1.71 2.73 -17.02
C GLY A 166 0.83 1.50 -16.80
N PHE A 167 -0.21 1.61 -15.94
CA PHE A 167 -1.21 0.55 -15.83
C PHE A 167 -2.23 0.65 -16.97
N THR A 168 -2.62 -0.49 -17.51
CA THR A 168 -3.80 -0.65 -18.38
C THR A 168 -5.05 -0.92 -17.55
N THR A 169 -6.22 -0.77 -18.12
CA THR A 169 -7.49 -0.97 -17.42
C THR A 169 -8.34 -2.01 -18.13
N GLU A 170 -8.86 -2.96 -17.38
CA GLU A 170 -9.88 -3.91 -17.80
C GLU A 170 -11.14 -3.68 -16.97
N THR A 171 -12.29 -3.52 -17.62
CA THR A 171 -13.56 -3.27 -16.91
C THR A 171 -14.26 -4.59 -16.64
N SER A 172 -14.64 -4.83 -15.38
CA SER A 172 -15.50 -5.93 -14.96
C SER A 172 -16.98 -5.51 -15.00
N LEU A 173 -17.89 -6.51 -15.01
CA LEU A 173 -19.33 -6.29 -14.98
C LEU A 173 -19.84 -5.75 -13.63
N ASP A 174 -19.04 -5.88 -12.55
CA ASP A 174 -19.45 -5.61 -11.16
C ASP A 174 -19.09 -4.18 -10.69
N ARG A 175 -19.07 -3.17 -11.58
CA ARG A 175 -18.68 -1.79 -11.28
C ARG A 175 -17.24 -1.64 -10.77
N GLU A 176 -16.40 -2.61 -11.02
CA GLU A 176 -14.98 -2.61 -10.70
C GLU A 176 -14.14 -2.47 -11.97
N VAL A 177 -12.97 -1.87 -11.83
CA VAL A 177 -11.95 -1.77 -12.88
C VAL A 177 -10.69 -2.45 -12.37
N LYS A 178 -10.25 -3.50 -13.04
CA LYS A 178 -8.93 -4.06 -12.79
C LYS A 178 -7.90 -3.21 -13.51
N VAL A 179 -6.95 -2.67 -12.76
CA VAL A 179 -5.77 -1.97 -13.30
C VAL A 179 -4.59 -2.93 -13.28
N ILE A 180 -3.92 -3.15 -14.40
CA ILE A 180 -2.88 -4.17 -14.55
C ILE A 180 -1.63 -3.54 -15.17
N ARG A 181 -0.46 -3.94 -14.68
CA ARG A 181 0.83 -3.60 -15.27
C ARG A 181 1.74 -4.82 -15.34
N GLY A 182 2.19 -5.18 -16.55
CA GLY A 182 3.30 -6.12 -16.74
C GLY A 182 4.61 -5.48 -16.30
N LEU A 183 5.49 -6.24 -15.65
CA LEU A 183 6.77 -5.74 -15.13
C LEU A 183 7.96 -6.13 -16.00
N TRP A 184 7.76 -7.03 -16.96
CA TRP A 184 8.79 -7.62 -17.81
C TRP A 184 8.79 -7.09 -19.26
N LEU A 185 8.18 -5.96 -19.53
CA LEU A 185 8.44 -5.30 -20.80
C LEU A 185 9.82 -4.67 -20.67
N SER A 186 10.81 -5.39 -21.23
CA SER A 186 12.13 -4.85 -21.50
C SER A 186 11.98 -3.52 -22.21
N ASP A 187 12.65 -2.52 -21.70
CA ASP A 187 13.00 -1.33 -22.46
C ASP A 187 13.98 -1.70 -23.57
#